data_fd1791e9e9b74a9bcbdec865e9a0e1f8
#
_entry.id   fd1791e9e9b74a9bcbdec865e9a0e1f8
#
_cell.length_a   1.000
_cell.length_b   1.000
_cell.length_c   1.000
_cell.angle_alpha   90.00
_cell.angle_beta   90.00
_cell.angle_gamma   90.00
#
_symmetry.space_group_name_H-M   'P 1'
#
loop_
_entity.id
_entity.type
_entity.pdbx_description
1 polymer ?
#
loop_
_entity_poly.entity_id
_entity_poly.type
_entity_poly.pdbx_seq_one_letter_code
_entity_poly.pdbx_strand_id
1 'polypeptide(L)'
;MVFLSGCITNRDDGGEPTITIDIPQENQFQEVPIITEEPVQDPGEVITVLLWFSDSQGQRLMVEEREISRREGIARETINELVNGPSIDSTLLPTIPVGTILRDINVRSDGLVIVDFSRELIANHIGGTTAETLTVYSIVNTLTQFPTVDRVQFLVEGQYVESLAGHMDLRQAISSSLEYGP
;
A
#
# COMPACT_ATOMS: atom_id res chain seq x y z
N MET A 1 22.82 56.44 11.15
CA MET A 1 22.57 57.49 12.15
C MET A 1 23.38 57.12 13.36
N VAL A 2 24.47 57.85 13.51
CA VAL A 2 25.54 57.62 14.50
C VAL A 2 25.05 58.25 15.82
N PHE A 3 25.16 57.54 16.92
CA PHE A 3 25.18 58.14 18.24
C PHE A 3 26.43 57.79 19.01
N LEU A 4 27.32 58.73 19.06
CA LEU A 4 28.35 58.83 20.04
C LEU A 4 27.75 59.32 21.38
N SER A 5 28.20 58.70 22.47
CA SER A 5 28.25 59.35 23.79
C SER A 5 28.93 58.36 24.75
N GLY A 6 29.87 58.66 25.49
CA GLY A 6 30.45 59.82 26.08
C GLY A 6 31.24 59.27 27.25
N CYS A 7 32.59 59.49 27.24
CA CYS A 7 33.46 59.19 28.37
C CYS A 7 33.09 60.05 29.57
N ILE A 8 32.91 59.41 30.72
CA ILE A 8 33.04 60.11 32.02
C ILE A 8 34.27 59.50 32.71
N THR A 9 35.31 60.33 32.78
CA THR A 9 36.46 60.09 33.62
C THR A 9 36.15 60.57 35.04
N ASN A 10 36.17 59.67 36.00
CA ASN A 10 36.32 60.05 37.39
C ASN A 10 37.67 59.56 37.90
N ARG A 11 38.54 60.46 38.23
CA ARG A 11 39.80 60.24 38.99
C ARG A 11 39.43 60.27 40.44
N ASP A 12 39.75 59.26 41.18
CA ASP A 12 40.35 59.40 42.51
C ASP A 12 41.03 58.10 42.94
N ASP A 13 42.29 58.33 43.12
CA ASP A 13 43.22 57.86 44.17
C ASP A 13 43.32 56.35 44.48
N GLY A 14 44.54 55.83 44.15
CA GLY A 14 45.31 54.90 45.01
C GLY A 14 44.77 53.45 45.04
N GLY A 15 44.91 52.68 43.98
CA GLY A 15 44.78 51.23 44.04
C GLY A 15 45.36 50.58 42.78
N GLU A 16 46.10 49.51 42.94
CA GLU A 16 46.74 48.76 41.87
C GLU A 16 45.68 48.32 40.84
N PRO A 17 46.01 48.30 39.55
CA PRO A 17 45.01 47.87 38.52
C PRO A 17 44.82 46.37 38.65
N THR A 18 43.68 46.00 39.22
CA THR A 18 43.18 44.63 39.12
C THR A 18 42.61 44.43 37.70
N ILE A 19 43.30 43.65 36.90
CA ILE A 19 42.81 43.24 35.60
C ILE A 19 41.70 42.20 35.83
N THR A 20 40.48 42.68 35.74
CA THR A 20 39.29 41.76 35.69
C THR A 20 39.19 41.26 34.26
N ILE A 21 39.58 40.03 34.05
CA ILE A 21 39.33 39.35 32.78
C ILE A 21 37.84 38.98 32.77
N ASP A 22 37.06 39.72 31.99
CA ASP A 22 35.70 39.41 31.70
C ASP A 22 35.69 38.18 30.74
N ILE A 23 35.41 37.03 31.29
CA ILE A 23 35.27 35.80 30.49
C ILE A 23 33.83 35.82 30.00
N PRO A 24 33.59 35.93 28.67
CA PRO A 24 32.24 35.75 28.14
C PRO A 24 31.78 34.33 28.47
N GLN A 25 30.73 34.21 29.23
CA GLN A 25 30.04 32.94 29.39
C GLN A 25 29.28 32.66 28.09
N GLU A 26 29.97 32.01 27.17
CA GLU A 26 29.35 31.47 25.97
C GLU A 26 28.77 30.09 26.32
N ASN A 27 27.59 30.12 26.93
CA ASN A 27 26.78 28.92 27.08
C ASN A 27 25.85 28.81 25.86
N GLN A 28 26.44 28.54 24.72
CA GLN A 28 25.67 28.00 23.59
C GLN A 28 25.57 26.48 23.78
N PHE A 29 24.63 26.05 24.60
CA PHE A 29 24.07 24.72 24.41
C PHE A 29 23.35 24.72 23.06
N GLN A 30 24.03 24.26 22.03
CA GLN A 30 23.34 23.82 20.83
C GLN A 30 22.40 22.72 21.26
N GLU A 31 21.10 23.00 21.23
CA GLU A 31 20.07 21.98 21.25
C GLU A 31 20.34 21.06 20.05
N VAL A 32 20.92 19.89 20.33
CA VAL A 32 20.94 18.79 19.37
C VAL A 32 19.48 18.52 19.04
N PRO A 33 19.06 18.55 17.75
CA PRO A 33 17.69 18.20 17.42
C PRO A 33 17.45 16.78 17.96
N ILE A 34 16.49 16.66 18.84
CA ILE A 34 15.97 15.36 19.24
C ILE A 34 15.42 14.76 17.95
N ILE A 35 16.16 13.83 17.37
CA ILE A 35 15.63 12.97 16.32
C ILE A 35 14.50 12.21 17.03
N THR A 36 13.29 12.69 16.86
CA THR A 36 12.10 11.93 17.23
C THR A 36 12.16 10.69 16.33
N GLU A 37 12.67 9.60 16.85
CA GLU A 37 12.51 8.31 16.20
C GLU A 37 11.01 8.17 15.99
N GLU A 38 10.58 8.21 14.72
CA GLU A 38 9.22 7.81 14.39
C GLU A 38 9.01 6.45 15.03
N PRO A 39 7.85 6.22 15.68
CA PRO A 39 7.62 4.93 16.31
C PRO A 39 7.87 3.87 15.26
N VAL A 40 8.86 3.02 15.48
CA VAL A 40 9.08 1.79 14.72
C VAL A 40 7.75 1.07 14.80
N GLN A 41 6.96 1.13 13.72
CA GLN A 41 5.73 0.37 13.62
C GLN A 41 6.15 -1.08 13.78
N ASP A 42 5.68 -1.69 14.87
CA ASP A 42 5.81 -3.11 15.10
C ASP A 42 5.55 -3.80 13.74
N PRO A 43 6.49 -4.61 13.19
CA PRO A 43 6.24 -5.34 11.96
C PRO A 43 5.09 -6.30 12.25
N GLY A 44 3.85 -5.82 12.06
CA GLY A 44 2.64 -6.50 12.46
C GLY A 44 2.69 -7.99 12.14
N GLU A 45 1.93 -8.78 12.88
CA GLU A 45 1.80 -10.23 12.65
C GLU A 45 1.78 -10.51 11.14
N VAL A 46 2.70 -11.34 10.67
CA VAL A 46 2.78 -11.75 9.26
C VAL A 46 1.80 -12.89 9.06
N ILE A 47 1.05 -12.84 7.98
CA ILE A 47 0.16 -13.93 7.59
C ILE A 47 0.48 -14.39 6.17
N THR A 48 0.24 -15.65 5.92
CA THR A 48 0.31 -16.23 4.57
C THR A 48 -1.05 -16.09 3.89
N VAL A 49 -1.05 -15.53 2.69
CA VAL A 49 -2.21 -15.46 1.80
C VAL A 49 -1.96 -16.27 0.52
N LEU A 50 -3.03 -16.75 -0.07
CA LEU A 50 -3.00 -17.48 -1.32
C LEU A 50 -3.35 -16.54 -2.47
N LEU A 51 -2.47 -16.42 -3.45
CA LEU A 51 -2.67 -15.65 -4.66
C LEU A 51 -2.85 -16.58 -5.84
N TRP A 52 -3.84 -16.29 -6.66
CA TRP A 52 -4.22 -17.15 -7.77
C TRP A 52 -3.71 -16.57 -9.10
N PHE A 53 -2.76 -17.23 -9.72
CA PHE A 53 -2.14 -16.85 -10.98
C PHE A 53 -2.37 -17.91 -12.05
N SER A 54 -2.14 -17.59 -13.30
CA SER A 54 -2.24 -18.55 -14.38
C SER A 54 -1.03 -19.47 -14.43
N ASP A 55 -1.24 -20.71 -14.86
CA ASP A 55 -0.13 -21.58 -15.25
C ASP A 55 0.61 -21.01 -16.47
N SER A 56 1.79 -21.57 -16.78
CA SER A 56 2.62 -21.13 -17.89
C SER A 56 1.98 -21.28 -19.28
N GLN A 57 0.86 -21.98 -19.37
CA GLN A 57 0.12 -22.21 -20.61
C GLN A 57 -1.13 -21.32 -20.74
N GLY A 58 -1.49 -20.56 -19.70
CA GLY A 58 -2.68 -19.72 -19.71
C GLY A 58 -4.00 -20.50 -19.68
N GLN A 59 -4.00 -21.71 -19.04
CA GLN A 59 -5.12 -22.63 -19.11
C GLN A 59 -5.90 -22.77 -17.79
N ARG A 60 -5.21 -22.64 -16.64
CA ARG A 60 -5.79 -22.86 -15.32
C ARG A 60 -5.14 -21.97 -14.27
N LEU A 61 -5.84 -21.81 -13.15
CA LEU A 61 -5.30 -21.10 -11.99
C LEU A 61 -4.45 -22.05 -11.14
N MET A 62 -3.36 -21.50 -10.65
CA MET A 62 -2.42 -22.11 -9.72
C MET A 62 -2.22 -21.16 -8.55
N VAL A 63 -1.92 -21.72 -7.38
CA VAL A 63 -1.72 -20.96 -6.15
C VAL A 63 -0.25 -20.62 -5.95
N GLU A 64 0.00 -19.39 -5.55
CA GLU A 64 1.27 -18.94 -4.97
C GLU A 64 1.01 -18.43 -3.55
N GLU A 65 1.75 -18.93 -2.58
CA GLU A 65 1.72 -18.45 -1.21
C GLU A 65 2.56 -17.18 -1.08
N ARG A 66 2.03 -16.17 -0.38
CA ARG A 66 2.74 -14.93 -0.10
C ARG A 66 2.55 -14.49 1.32
N GLU A 67 3.65 -14.08 1.95
CA GLU A 67 3.61 -13.48 3.28
C GLU A 67 3.33 -11.98 3.17
N ILE A 68 2.31 -11.52 3.87
CA ILE A 68 1.95 -10.10 3.97
C ILE A 68 1.78 -9.69 5.43
N SER A 69 1.97 -8.41 5.72
CA SER A 69 1.72 -7.89 7.07
C SER A 69 0.23 -7.87 7.37
N ARG A 70 -0.17 -8.45 8.51
CA ARG A 70 -1.55 -8.41 8.99
C ARG A 70 -1.87 -7.02 9.54
N ARG A 71 -2.46 -6.17 8.69
CA ARG A 71 -2.90 -4.81 9.04
C ARG A 71 -4.37 -4.66 8.74
N GLU A 72 -4.97 -3.55 9.21
CA GLU A 72 -6.27 -3.13 8.70
C GLU A 72 -6.24 -3.05 7.17
N GLY A 73 -7.28 -3.58 6.51
CA GLY A 73 -7.34 -3.61 5.05
C GLY A 73 -6.60 -4.77 4.39
N ILE A 74 -6.47 -5.92 5.08
CA ILE A 74 -5.81 -7.11 4.55
C ILE A 74 -6.30 -7.52 3.15
N ALA A 75 -7.59 -7.40 2.87
CA ALA A 75 -8.15 -7.69 1.55
C ALA A 75 -7.58 -6.76 0.46
N ARG A 76 -7.36 -5.47 0.80
CA ARG A 76 -6.73 -4.51 -0.10
C ARG A 76 -5.28 -4.89 -0.39
N GLU A 77 -4.52 -5.21 0.65
CA GLU A 77 -3.12 -5.63 0.51
C GLU A 77 -3.02 -6.87 -0.35
N THR A 78 -3.85 -7.89 -0.07
CA THR A 78 -3.87 -9.14 -0.83
C THR A 78 -4.18 -8.91 -2.32
N ILE A 79 -5.14 -8.03 -2.65
CA ILE A 79 -5.43 -7.72 -4.06
C ILE A 79 -4.30 -6.88 -4.69
N ASN A 80 -3.66 -5.98 -3.95
CA ASN A 80 -2.49 -5.27 -4.48
C ASN A 80 -1.35 -6.24 -4.82
N GLU A 81 -1.11 -7.25 -3.98
CA GLU A 81 -0.13 -8.30 -4.28
C GLU A 81 -0.52 -9.13 -5.51
N LEU A 82 -1.81 -9.44 -5.70
CA LEU A 82 -2.29 -10.09 -6.92
C LEU A 82 -2.08 -9.22 -8.17
N VAL A 83 -2.35 -7.92 -8.08
CA VAL A 83 -2.13 -6.94 -9.16
C VAL A 83 -0.65 -6.79 -9.49
N ASN A 84 0.24 -6.83 -8.49
CA ASN A 84 1.69 -6.80 -8.68
C ASN A 84 2.21 -8.00 -9.47
N GLY A 85 1.46 -9.11 -9.49
CA GLY A 85 1.79 -10.31 -10.24
C GLY A 85 2.58 -11.34 -9.44
N PRO A 86 2.95 -12.48 -10.10
CA PRO A 86 3.71 -13.55 -9.47
C PRO A 86 5.10 -13.10 -9.04
N SER A 87 5.71 -13.85 -8.11
CA SER A 87 7.09 -13.64 -7.68
C SER A 87 8.07 -13.77 -8.86
N ILE A 88 9.21 -13.07 -8.78
CA ILE A 88 10.18 -13.00 -9.88
C ILE A 88 10.74 -14.39 -10.29
N ASP A 89 10.80 -15.32 -9.34
CA ASP A 89 11.26 -16.69 -9.57
C ASP A 89 10.13 -17.67 -9.91
N SER A 90 8.89 -17.18 -9.99
CA SER A 90 7.71 -17.98 -10.31
C SER A 90 7.64 -18.28 -11.80
N THR A 91 7.13 -19.48 -12.14
CA THR A 91 6.81 -19.86 -13.52
C THR A 91 5.37 -19.52 -13.91
N LEU A 92 4.61 -18.93 -12.98
CA LEU A 92 3.22 -18.53 -13.17
C LEU A 92 3.13 -17.24 -13.97
N LEU A 93 1.99 -17.03 -14.61
CA LEU A 93 1.71 -15.81 -15.39
C LEU A 93 0.71 -14.93 -14.67
N PRO A 94 0.86 -13.59 -14.75
CA PRO A 94 -0.11 -12.67 -14.18
C PRO A 94 -1.47 -12.85 -14.84
N THR A 95 -2.52 -12.77 -14.03
CA THR A 95 -3.92 -12.84 -14.48
C THR A 95 -4.56 -11.47 -14.61
N ILE A 96 -3.98 -10.46 -13.97
CA ILE A 96 -4.47 -9.09 -14.02
C ILE A 96 -3.76 -8.32 -15.14
N PRO A 97 -4.50 -7.62 -16.03
CA PRO A 97 -3.91 -6.81 -17.09
C PRO A 97 -2.94 -5.74 -16.57
N VAL A 98 -1.85 -5.55 -17.30
CA VAL A 98 -0.81 -4.59 -16.94
C VAL A 98 -1.37 -3.17 -16.83
N GLY A 99 -0.96 -2.46 -15.76
CA GLY A 99 -1.40 -1.10 -15.50
C GLY A 99 -2.72 -1.00 -14.73
N THR A 100 -3.38 -2.12 -14.43
CA THR A 100 -4.55 -2.15 -13.57
C THR A 100 -4.20 -1.68 -12.17
N ILE A 101 -5.05 -0.84 -11.57
CA ILE A 101 -4.90 -0.32 -10.21
C ILE A 101 -6.19 -0.67 -9.45
N LEU A 102 -6.05 -1.18 -8.22
CA LEU A 102 -7.16 -1.28 -7.29
C LEU A 102 -7.47 0.12 -6.73
N ARG A 103 -8.60 0.70 -7.14
CA ARG A 103 -9.05 2.02 -6.70
C ARG A 103 -9.70 1.97 -5.33
N ASP A 104 -10.63 1.02 -5.17
CA ASP A 104 -11.30 0.80 -3.88
C ASP A 104 -11.66 -0.65 -3.65
N ILE A 105 -11.84 -1.00 -2.36
CA ILE A 105 -12.34 -2.30 -1.91
C ILE A 105 -13.20 -2.09 -0.67
N ASN A 106 -14.40 -2.65 -0.69
CA ASN A 106 -15.35 -2.57 0.41
C ASN A 106 -15.78 -3.98 0.82
N VAL A 107 -15.41 -4.39 2.02
CA VAL A 107 -15.80 -5.68 2.61
C VAL A 107 -17.01 -5.46 3.49
N ARG A 108 -18.12 -6.06 3.12
CA ARG A 108 -19.41 -5.91 3.82
C ARG A 108 -19.62 -7.05 4.82
N SER A 109 -20.43 -6.78 5.84
CA SER A 109 -20.75 -7.77 6.87
C SER A 109 -21.65 -8.93 6.38
N ASP A 110 -22.24 -8.81 5.17
CA ASP A 110 -23.06 -9.85 4.54
C ASP A 110 -22.25 -10.78 3.62
N GLY A 111 -20.93 -10.78 3.72
CA GLY A 111 -20.02 -11.61 2.92
C GLY A 111 -19.77 -11.10 1.49
N LEU A 112 -20.31 -9.94 1.12
CA LEU A 112 -20.06 -9.32 -0.16
C LEU A 112 -18.82 -8.43 -0.09
N VAL A 113 -17.87 -8.63 -1.02
CA VAL A 113 -16.80 -7.69 -1.30
C VAL A 113 -17.08 -6.98 -2.62
N ILE A 114 -16.97 -5.66 -2.60
CA ILE A 114 -17.04 -4.82 -3.81
C ILE A 114 -15.62 -4.35 -4.11
N VAL A 115 -15.11 -4.65 -5.31
CA VAL A 115 -13.80 -4.22 -5.79
C VAL A 115 -13.95 -3.24 -6.95
N ASP A 116 -13.28 -2.11 -6.86
CA ASP A 116 -13.26 -1.10 -7.92
C ASP A 116 -11.86 -1.01 -8.51
N PHE A 117 -11.74 -1.28 -9.79
CA PHE A 117 -10.47 -1.20 -10.52
C PHE A 117 -10.46 -0.01 -11.49
N SER A 118 -9.28 0.36 -11.90
CA SER A 118 -9.08 1.32 -12.97
C SER A 118 -9.48 0.73 -14.32
N ARG A 119 -9.69 1.59 -15.29
CA ARG A 119 -10.14 1.21 -16.64
C ARG A 119 -9.22 0.21 -17.34
N GLU A 120 -7.97 0.15 -16.96
CA GLU A 120 -6.94 -0.72 -17.53
C GLU A 120 -7.30 -2.20 -17.38
N LEU A 121 -8.12 -2.56 -16.36
CA LEU A 121 -8.64 -3.92 -16.21
C LEU A 121 -9.40 -4.40 -17.47
N ILE A 122 -10.09 -3.48 -18.14
CA ILE A 122 -10.84 -3.76 -19.40
C ILE A 122 -9.99 -3.38 -20.60
N ALA A 123 -9.39 -2.18 -20.61
CA ALA A 123 -8.72 -1.64 -21.79
C ALA A 123 -7.48 -2.43 -22.21
N ASN A 124 -6.78 -3.01 -21.21
CA ASN A 124 -5.56 -3.79 -21.44
C ASN A 124 -5.81 -5.31 -21.38
N HIS A 125 -7.08 -5.73 -21.25
CA HIS A 125 -7.42 -7.14 -21.22
C HIS A 125 -7.17 -7.79 -22.59
N ILE A 126 -6.46 -8.92 -22.59
CA ILE A 126 -6.08 -9.62 -23.85
C ILE A 126 -7.29 -10.24 -24.57
N GLY A 127 -8.43 -10.32 -23.90
CA GLY A 127 -9.67 -10.88 -24.46
C GLY A 127 -9.74 -12.41 -24.44
N GLY A 128 -10.89 -12.95 -24.86
CA GLY A 128 -11.17 -14.37 -24.91
C GLY A 128 -11.71 -14.96 -23.61
N THR A 129 -12.51 -16.02 -23.75
CA THR A 129 -13.23 -16.64 -22.62
C THR A 129 -12.30 -17.12 -21.52
N THR A 130 -11.24 -17.85 -21.87
CA THR A 130 -10.29 -18.39 -20.89
C THR A 130 -9.60 -17.29 -20.11
N ALA A 131 -9.07 -16.26 -20.80
CA ALA A 131 -8.37 -15.16 -20.12
C ALA A 131 -9.30 -14.38 -19.19
N GLU A 132 -10.54 -14.09 -19.62
CA GLU A 132 -11.51 -13.39 -18.78
C GLU A 132 -11.88 -14.25 -17.56
N THR A 133 -12.11 -15.54 -17.74
CA THR A 133 -12.39 -16.48 -16.66
C THR A 133 -11.23 -16.51 -15.64
N LEU A 134 -9.99 -16.62 -16.12
CA LEU A 134 -8.81 -16.62 -15.23
C LEU A 134 -8.67 -15.29 -14.50
N THR A 135 -8.87 -14.16 -15.15
CA THR A 135 -8.82 -12.82 -14.49
C THR A 135 -9.88 -12.71 -13.40
N VAL A 136 -11.13 -13.07 -13.69
CA VAL A 136 -12.22 -12.97 -12.71
C VAL A 136 -12.00 -13.90 -11.53
N TYR A 137 -11.74 -15.20 -11.80
CA TYR A 137 -11.59 -16.18 -10.73
C TYR A 137 -10.29 -16.04 -9.95
N SER A 138 -9.24 -15.46 -10.51
CA SER A 138 -8.05 -15.12 -9.72
C SER A 138 -8.38 -14.11 -8.61
N ILE A 139 -9.19 -13.09 -8.90
CA ILE A 139 -9.64 -12.10 -7.92
C ILE A 139 -10.61 -12.73 -6.92
N VAL A 140 -11.61 -13.47 -7.43
CA VAL A 140 -12.63 -14.10 -6.59
C VAL A 140 -12.03 -15.10 -5.61
N ASN A 141 -11.21 -16.05 -6.11
CA ASN A 141 -10.60 -17.08 -5.26
C ASN A 141 -9.59 -16.47 -4.27
N THR A 142 -8.85 -15.43 -4.68
CA THR A 142 -7.95 -14.70 -3.79
C THR A 142 -8.71 -14.02 -2.64
N LEU A 143 -9.90 -13.49 -2.87
CA LEU A 143 -10.69 -12.84 -1.82
C LEU A 143 -11.49 -13.82 -0.98
N THR A 144 -12.06 -14.86 -1.59
CA THR A 144 -12.90 -15.84 -0.88
C THR A 144 -12.10 -16.80 0.01
N GLN A 145 -10.78 -16.73 0.04
CA GLN A 145 -9.98 -17.40 1.07
C GLN A 145 -10.25 -16.84 2.48
N PHE A 146 -10.72 -15.60 2.59
CA PHE A 146 -11.06 -15.01 3.87
C PHE A 146 -12.45 -15.48 4.33
N PRO A 147 -12.59 -15.99 5.57
CA PRO A 147 -13.86 -16.58 6.05
C PRO A 147 -15.05 -15.62 6.07
N THR A 148 -14.77 -14.31 5.97
CA THR A 148 -15.81 -13.26 5.94
C THR A 148 -16.24 -12.88 4.54
N VAL A 149 -15.73 -13.58 3.51
CA VAL A 149 -16.00 -13.26 2.09
C VAL A 149 -16.63 -14.45 1.38
N ASP A 150 -17.85 -14.26 0.90
CA ASP A 150 -18.60 -15.29 0.16
C ASP A 150 -18.61 -15.03 -1.35
N ARG A 151 -18.63 -13.75 -1.75
CA ARG A 151 -18.78 -13.34 -3.15
C ARG A 151 -18.18 -11.97 -3.42
N VAL A 152 -17.81 -11.73 -4.66
CA VAL A 152 -17.15 -10.52 -5.13
C VAL A 152 -17.95 -9.85 -6.24
N GLN A 153 -18.20 -8.54 -6.10
CA GLN A 153 -18.82 -7.70 -7.11
C GLN A 153 -17.77 -6.78 -7.74
N PHE A 154 -17.78 -6.69 -9.04
CA PHE A 154 -16.81 -5.92 -9.81
C PHE A 154 -17.34 -4.55 -10.21
N LEU A 155 -16.51 -3.52 -10.00
CA LEU A 155 -16.65 -2.20 -10.58
C LEU A 155 -15.39 -1.84 -11.36
N VAL A 156 -15.56 -0.98 -12.34
CA VAL A 156 -14.47 -0.31 -13.04
C VAL A 156 -14.81 1.17 -13.12
N GLU A 157 -13.87 2.03 -12.66
CA GLU A 157 -14.09 3.48 -12.54
C GLU A 157 -15.36 3.85 -11.76
N GLY A 158 -15.68 3.07 -10.71
CA GLY A 158 -16.85 3.25 -9.86
C GLY A 158 -18.18 2.82 -10.48
N GLN A 159 -18.16 2.17 -11.65
CA GLN A 159 -19.34 1.72 -12.37
C GLN A 159 -19.44 0.19 -12.40
N TYR A 160 -20.63 -0.34 -12.23
CA TYR A 160 -20.88 -1.76 -12.44
C TYR A 160 -20.55 -2.14 -13.89
N VAL A 161 -19.88 -3.25 -14.06
CA VAL A 161 -19.52 -3.76 -15.38
C VAL A 161 -20.34 -5.00 -15.73
N GLU A 162 -20.69 -5.14 -16.99
CA GLU A 162 -21.42 -6.33 -17.46
C GLU A 162 -20.46 -7.49 -17.71
N SER A 163 -19.19 -7.20 -18.08
CA SER A 163 -18.17 -8.16 -18.45
C SER A 163 -16.84 -7.43 -18.60
N LEU A 164 -15.70 -8.13 -18.52
CA LEU A 164 -14.38 -7.56 -18.84
C LEU A 164 -14.07 -7.66 -20.35
N ALA A 165 -14.42 -8.79 -20.97
CA ALA A 165 -14.13 -9.07 -22.38
C ALA A 165 -15.32 -9.68 -23.15
N GLY A 166 -16.53 -9.61 -22.60
CA GLY A 166 -17.77 -10.03 -23.27
C GLY A 166 -18.17 -11.50 -23.10
N HIS A 167 -17.51 -12.25 -22.23
CA HIS A 167 -17.74 -13.71 -22.09
C HIS A 167 -18.32 -14.12 -20.74
N MET A 168 -18.07 -13.35 -19.66
CA MET A 168 -18.62 -13.59 -18.32
C MET A 168 -19.61 -12.50 -17.92
N ASP A 169 -20.76 -12.89 -17.36
CA ASP A 169 -21.73 -11.95 -16.79
C ASP A 169 -21.30 -11.51 -15.39
N LEU A 170 -20.85 -10.28 -15.23
CA LEU A 170 -20.40 -9.67 -13.99
C LEU A 170 -21.42 -8.70 -13.38
N ARG A 171 -22.64 -8.63 -13.92
CA ARG A 171 -23.71 -7.78 -13.37
C ARG A 171 -24.10 -8.18 -11.95
N GLN A 172 -23.82 -9.42 -11.58
CA GLN A 172 -24.02 -9.94 -10.23
C GLN A 172 -22.69 -10.36 -9.60
N ALA A 173 -22.68 -10.43 -8.27
CA ALA A 173 -21.51 -10.87 -7.53
C ALA A 173 -21.20 -12.35 -7.84
N ILE A 174 -19.92 -12.65 -7.99
CA ILE A 174 -19.38 -13.97 -8.33
C ILE A 174 -18.87 -14.64 -7.04
N SER A 175 -19.29 -15.88 -6.80
CA SER A 175 -18.73 -16.74 -5.75
C SER A 175 -17.58 -17.59 -6.28
N SER A 176 -16.75 -18.12 -5.38
CA SER A 176 -15.69 -19.06 -5.76
C SER A 176 -16.25 -20.28 -6.47
N SER A 177 -15.45 -20.86 -7.35
CA SER A 177 -15.80 -22.09 -8.07
C SER A 177 -14.66 -23.09 -7.96
N LEU A 178 -15.00 -24.32 -7.57
CA LEU A 178 -14.03 -25.43 -7.53
C LEU A 178 -13.53 -25.82 -8.93
N GLU A 179 -14.26 -25.46 -9.98
CA GLU A 179 -13.85 -25.71 -11.37
C GLU A 179 -12.62 -24.90 -11.76
N TYR A 180 -12.45 -23.73 -11.15
CA TYR A 180 -11.33 -22.80 -11.38
C TYR A 180 -10.42 -22.70 -10.14
N GLY A 181 -10.52 -23.68 -9.22
CA GLY A 181 -9.67 -23.88 -8.07
C GLY A 181 -8.68 -25.03 -8.29
N PRO A 182 -7.73 -25.26 -7.34
CA PRO A 182 -6.83 -26.40 -7.38
C PRO A 182 -7.59 -27.70 -7.16
#